data_a796a0a24b12e799bbaefcce214ce6c8
#
_entry.id   a796a0a24b12e799bbaefcce214ce6c8
#
_cell.length_a   1.000
_cell.length_b   1.000
_cell.length_c   1.000
_cell.angle_alpha   90.00
_cell.angle_beta   90.00
_cell.angle_gamma   90.00
#
_symmetry.space_group_name_H-M   'P 1'
#
loop_
_entity.id
_entity.type
_entity.pdbx_description
1 polymer ?
#
loop_
_entity_poly.entity_id
_entity_poly.type
_entity_poly.pdbx_seq_one_letter_code
_entity_poly.pdbx_strand_id
1 'polypeptide(L)'
;MEAGDHAGFARQLSRVSGAARYADPDELTTAIQYLAPVLGRAGGLFAKTALLAGAFVEWGGSPLPLRQVLPRRTVAAMESCALFPEVWPLASAGLPLPDRADLAAMPGVTGALVRLARRRGLAEASAVQIATSWFDVDDWLQSLITAMALREFRAVMADRDQVRDGAAALADELLAAHWVHGLSVVLDDEPLVALDYASRRGFHLTMSGIGDNF
;
A
#
# COMPACT_ATOMS: atom_id res chain seq x y z
N MET A 1 -24.77 -8.70 -0.17
CA MET A 1 -23.84 -7.57 -0.41
C MET A 1 -24.30 -6.96 -1.73
N GLU A 2 -24.98 -5.82 -1.67
CA GLU A 2 -25.43 -5.12 -2.85
C GLU A 2 -24.21 -4.79 -3.72
N ALA A 3 -24.34 -4.99 -5.04
CA ALA A 3 -23.36 -4.53 -6.01
C ALA A 3 -23.29 -3.00 -5.85
N GLY A 4 -22.30 -2.53 -5.11
CA GLY A 4 -22.14 -1.11 -4.84
C GLY A 4 -22.08 -0.34 -6.16
N ASP A 5 -22.64 0.85 -6.20
CA ASP A 5 -22.57 1.74 -7.37
C ASP A 5 -21.12 2.20 -7.59
N HIS A 6 -20.33 1.31 -8.19
CA HIS A 6 -18.92 1.56 -8.54
C HIS A 6 -18.74 2.82 -9.37
N ALA A 7 -19.68 3.07 -10.30
CA ALA A 7 -19.64 4.25 -11.16
C ALA A 7 -19.95 5.52 -10.36
N GLY A 8 -20.89 5.46 -9.42
CA GLY A 8 -21.19 6.54 -8.50
C GLY A 8 -20.00 6.87 -7.60
N PHE A 9 -19.38 5.83 -7.04
CA PHE A 9 -18.19 6.00 -6.21
C PHE A 9 -17.03 6.63 -6.99
N ALA A 10 -16.71 6.13 -8.17
CA ALA A 10 -15.66 6.70 -9.02
C ALA A 10 -15.93 8.16 -9.38
N ARG A 11 -17.19 8.52 -9.70
CA ARG A 11 -17.57 9.92 -9.94
C ARG A 11 -17.36 10.80 -8.72
N GLN A 12 -17.69 10.32 -7.50
CA GLN A 12 -17.49 11.07 -6.28
C GLN A 12 -16.00 11.26 -5.97
N LEU A 13 -15.17 10.21 -6.10
CA LEU A 13 -13.72 10.34 -5.96
C LEU A 13 -13.15 11.37 -6.93
N SER A 14 -13.56 11.35 -8.19
CA SER A 14 -13.11 12.33 -9.20
C SER A 14 -13.52 13.76 -8.83
N ARG A 15 -14.72 13.97 -8.31
CA ARG A 15 -15.18 15.30 -7.85
C ARG A 15 -14.38 15.80 -6.66
N VAL A 16 -14.15 14.94 -5.66
CA VAL A 16 -13.36 15.28 -4.47
C VAL A 16 -11.92 15.60 -4.87
N SER A 17 -11.30 14.76 -5.72
CA SER A 17 -9.95 14.99 -6.25
C SER A 17 -9.86 16.33 -7.02
N GLY A 18 -10.87 16.63 -7.84
CA GLY A 18 -10.91 17.90 -8.58
C GLY A 18 -10.99 19.13 -7.68
N ALA A 19 -11.77 19.08 -6.61
CA ALA A 19 -11.90 20.15 -5.63
C ALA A 19 -10.62 20.31 -4.77
N ALA A 20 -10.04 19.21 -4.35
CA ALA A 20 -8.88 19.19 -3.45
C ALA A 20 -7.60 19.79 -4.05
N ARG A 21 -7.49 19.87 -5.38
CA ARG A 21 -6.35 20.53 -6.05
C ARG A 21 -6.21 22.03 -5.73
N TYR A 22 -7.27 22.65 -5.23
CA TYR A 22 -7.31 24.07 -4.88
C TYR A 22 -7.42 24.28 -3.37
N ALA A 23 -7.43 23.19 -2.58
CA ALA A 23 -7.48 23.25 -1.14
C ALA A 23 -6.12 23.60 -0.55
N ASP A 24 -6.12 24.25 0.60
CA ASP A 24 -4.88 24.49 1.33
C ASP A 24 -4.37 23.24 2.07
N PRO A 25 -3.11 23.22 2.54
CA PRO A 25 -2.54 22.06 3.24
C PRO A 25 -3.30 21.63 4.50
N ASP A 26 -3.92 22.57 5.22
CA ASP A 26 -4.67 22.27 6.45
C ASP A 26 -6.02 21.61 6.12
N GLU A 27 -6.68 22.08 5.06
CA GLU A 27 -7.90 21.46 4.53
C GLU A 27 -7.61 20.01 4.04
N LEU A 28 -6.50 19.82 3.32
CA LEU A 28 -6.06 18.49 2.87
C LEU A 28 -5.74 17.59 4.05
N THR A 29 -5.05 18.09 5.07
CA THR A 29 -4.75 17.35 6.30
C THR A 29 -6.04 16.94 7.01
N THR A 30 -7.01 17.84 7.10
CA THR A 30 -8.32 17.57 7.68
C THR A 30 -9.05 16.47 6.89
N ALA A 31 -9.02 16.54 5.56
CA ALA A 31 -9.61 15.51 4.70
C ALA A 31 -8.94 14.14 4.92
N ILE A 32 -7.61 14.08 5.05
CA ILE A 32 -6.87 12.85 5.36
C ILE A 32 -7.29 12.29 6.73
N GLN A 33 -7.51 13.13 7.75
CA GLN A 33 -8.00 12.72 9.06
C GLN A 33 -9.37 12.01 8.98
N TYR A 34 -10.26 12.49 8.10
CA TYR A 34 -11.56 11.83 7.86
C TYR A 34 -11.44 10.54 7.05
N LEU A 35 -10.48 10.44 6.14
CA LEU A 35 -10.26 9.24 5.34
C LEU A 35 -9.59 8.10 6.13
N ALA A 36 -8.69 8.41 7.05
CA ALA A 36 -7.92 7.41 7.80
C ALA A 36 -8.80 6.33 8.48
N PRO A 37 -9.86 6.65 9.25
CA PRO A 37 -10.72 5.63 9.84
C PRO A 37 -11.53 4.85 8.80
N VAL A 38 -11.82 5.42 7.62
CA VAL A 38 -12.50 4.72 6.53
C VAL A 38 -11.58 3.65 5.96
N LEU A 39 -10.31 3.96 5.71
CA LEU A 39 -9.31 3.01 5.24
C LEU A 39 -9.14 1.83 6.20
N GLY A 40 -9.28 2.04 7.50
CA GLY A 40 -9.18 0.97 8.52
C GLY A 40 -10.31 -0.05 8.47
N ARG A 41 -11.46 0.28 7.93
CA ARG A 41 -12.67 -0.59 7.95
C ARG A 41 -12.74 -1.61 6.82
N ALA A 42 -11.88 -1.52 5.87
CA ALA A 42 -11.48 -2.46 4.84
C ALA A 42 -12.45 -3.36 4.09
N GLY A 43 -12.29 -3.40 2.79
CA GLY A 43 -12.74 -4.35 1.78
C GLY A 43 -13.02 -3.68 0.46
N GLY A 44 -12.55 -4.22 -0.65
CA GLY A 44 -12.93 -3.79 -2.00
C GLY A 44 -12.39 -2.41 -2.40
N LEU A 45 -13.26 -1.47 -2.75
CA LEU A 45 -12.95 -0.16 -3.35
C LEU A 45 -12.08 0.81 -2.51
N PHE A 46 -11.69 0.42 -1.30
CA PHE A 46 -10.93 1.32 -0.40
C PHE A 46 -9.50 1.60 -0.87
N ALA A 47 -8.92 0.76 -1.71
CA ALA A 47 -7.62 1.04 -2.33
C ALA A 47 -7.64 2.36 -3.13
N LYS A 48 -8.71 2.61 -3.88
CA LYS A 48 -8.90 3.90 -4.59
C LYS A 48 -9.04 5.09 -3.62
N THR A 49 -9.60 4.87 -2.43
CA THR A 49 -9.63 5.88 -1.37
C THR A 49 -8.23 6.13 -0.79
N ALA A 50 -7.39 5.09 -0.71
CA ALA A 50 -6.00 5.24 -0.32
C ALA A 50 -5.22 6.09 -1.35
N LEU A 51 -5.40 5.85 -2.66
CA LEU A 51 -4.83 6.70 -3.70
C LEU A 51 -5.23 8.18 -3.54
N LEU A 52 -6.50 8.44 -3.22
CA LEU A 52 -6.96 9.80 -2.96
C LEU A 52 -6.25 10.40 -1.75
N ALA A 53 -6.09 9.65 -0.66
CA ALA A 53 -5.33 10.10 0.51
C ALA A 53 -3.86 10.38 0.17
N GLY A 54 -3.22 9.51 -0.64
CA GLY A 54 -1.88 9.74 -1.19
C GLY A 54 -1.79 11.01 -2.01
N ALA A 55 -2.75 11.26 -2.89
CA ALA A 55 -2.80 12.50 -3.67
C ALA A 55 -2.93 13.76 -2.79
N PHE A 56 -3.69 13.69 -1.69
CA PHE A 56 -3.77 14.81 -0.74
C PHE A 56 -2.43 15.06 -0.04
N VAL A 57 -1.66 14.01 0.25
CA VAL A 57 -0.28 14.15 0.76
C VAL A 57 0.61 14.80 -0.28
N GLU A 58 0.55 14.37 -1.54
CA GLU A 58 1.32 14.95 -2.65
C GLU A 58 1.01 16.44 -2.85
N TRP A 59 -0.23 16.86 -2.60
CA TRP A 59 -0.64 18.27 -2.70
C TRP A 59 -0.39 19.09 -1.43
N GLY A 60 0.32 18.53 -0.44
CA GLY A 60 0.82 19.24 0.74
C GLY A 60 0.09 18.95 2.05
N GLY A 61 -0.88 18.03 2.06
CA GLY A 61 -1.50 17.56 3.30
C GLY A 61 -0.55 16.70 4.13
N SER A 62 -0.65 16.77 5.46
CA SER A 62 0.18 15.96 6.35
C SER A 62 -0.17 14.46 6.26
N PRO A 63 0.81 13.56 6.10
CA PRO A 63 0.58 12.11 6.08
C PRO A 63 0.37 11.51 7.47
N LEU A 64 0.62 12.26 8.55
CA LEU A 64 0.65 11.74 9.91
C LEU A 64 -0.65 11.01 10.36
N PRO A 65 -1.86 11.42 9.94
CA PRO A 65 -3.06 10.66 10.27
C PRO A 65 -3.06 9.24 9.69
N LEU A 66 -2.29 8.99 8.62
CA LEU A 66 -2.20 7.69 7.95
C LEU A 66 -1.17 6.74 8.56
N ARG A 67 -0.33 7.21 9.50
CA ARG A 67 0.85 6.50 10.02
C ARG A 67 0.61 5.08 10.56
N GLN A 68 -0.59 4.77 10.98
CA GLN A 68 -0.96 3.43 11.46
C GLN A 68 -1.77 2.64 10.43
N VAL A 69 -2.76 3.29 9.83
CA VAL A 69 -3.73 2.59 8.99
C VAL A 69 -3.15 2.21 7.64
N LEU A 70 -2.41 3.11 7.00
CA LEU A 70 -1.90 2.87 5.64
C LEU A 70 -0.86 1.75 5.61
N PRO A 71 0.19 1.73 6.48
CA PRO A 71 1.14 0.62 6.51
C PRO A 71 0.47 -0.74 6.76
N ARG A 72 -0.40 -0.84 7.78
CA ARG A 72 -1.11 -2.08 8.10
C ARG A 72 -1.98 -2.60 6.97
N ARG A 73 -2.67 -1.71 6.28
CA ARG A 73 -3.51 -2.08 5.13
C ARG A 73 -2.67 -2.53 3.95
N THR A 74 -1.55 -1.86 3.70
CA THR A 74 -0.60 -2.24 2.65
C THR A 74 0.02 -3.62 2.94
N VAL A 75 0.46 -3.88 4.18
CA VAL A 75 0.94 -5.21 4.60
C VAL A 75 -0.11 -6.29 4.33
N ALA A 76 -1.35 -6.09 4.79
CA ALA A 76 -2.43 -7.05 4.57
C ALA A 76 -2.74 -7.27 3.08
N ALA A 77 -2.61 -6.23 2.25
CA ALA A 77 -2.79 -6.34 0.80
C ALA A 77 -1.63 -7.11 0.15
N MET A 78 -0.37 -6.84 0.55
CA MET A 78 0.81 -7.57 0.05
C MET A 78 0.77 -9.06 0.42
N GLU A 79 0.48 -9.39 1.67
CA GLU A 79 0.34 -10.78 2.14
C GLU A 79 -0.75 -11.53 1.35
N SER A 80 -1.90 -10.91 1.18
CA SER A 80 -3.02 -11.50 0.42
C SER A 80 -2.70 -11.64 -1.06
N CYS A 81 -1.99 -10.66 -1.64
CA CYS A 81 -1.54 -10.70 -3.03
C CYS A 81 -0.52 -11.81 -3.26
N ALA A 82 0.43 -12.01 -2.34
CA ALA A 82 1.43 -13.07 -2.41
C ALA A 82 0.81 -14.48 -2.36
N LEU A 83 -0.31 -14.66 -1.66
CA LEU A 83 -1.03 -15.93 -1.61
C LEU A 83 -1.83 -16.23 -2.89
N PHE A 84 -2.13 -15.23 -3.71
CA PHE A 84 -3.02 -15.41 -4.85
C PHE A 84 -2.51 -16.45 -5.86
N PRO A 85 -1.23 -16.44 -6.30
CA PRO A 85 -0.71 -17.42 -7.25
C PRO A 85 -0.79 -18.88 -6.77
N GLU A 86 -0.76 -19.11 -5.45
CA GLU A 86 -0.87 -20.44 -4.87
C GLU A 86 -2.33 -20.94 -4.84
N VAL A 87 -3.27 -20.03 -4.60
CA VAL A 87 -4.69 -20.36 -4.40
C VAL A 87 -5.46 -20.38 -5.72
N TRP A 88 -5.08 -19.54 -6.68
CA TRP A 88 -5.78 -19.41 -7.96
C TRP A 88 -5.89 -20.70 -8.76
N PRO A 89 -4.84 -21.53 -8.94
CA PRO A 89 -4.94 -22.79 -9.67
C PRO A 89 -5.99 -23.74 -9.08
N LEU A 90 -6.18 -23.71 -7.75
CA LEU A 90 -7.17 -24.54 -7.06
C LEU A 90 -8.63 -24.05 -7.29
N ALA A 91 -8.80 -22.76 -7.53
CA ALA A 91 -10.11 -22.14 -7.76
C ALA A 91 -10.51 -22.15 -9.23
N SER A 92 -9.55 -22.10 -10.15
CA SER A 92 -9.73 -21.88 -11.58
C SER A 92 -9.58 -23.15 -12.42
N ALA A 93 -9.33 -24.31 -11.79
CA ALA A 93 -9.00 -25.57 -12.50
C ALA A 93 -7.79 -25.43 -13.43
N GLY A 94 -6.79 -24.64 -13.02
CA GLY A 94 -5.52 -24.50 -13.75
C GLY A 94 -5.52 -23.42 -14.84
N LEU A 95 -6.48 -22.50 -14.86
CA LEU A 95 -6.40 -21.35 -15.74
C LEU A 95 -5.20 -20.46 -15.38
N PRO A 96 -4.61 -19.76 -16.36
CA PRO A 96 -3.51 -18.82 -16.10
C PRO A 96 -3.93 -17.74 -15.10
N LEU A 97 -2.95 -17.09 -14.49
CA LEU A 97 -3.18 -15.96 -13.61
C LEU A 97 -3.89 -14.83 -14.39
N PRO A 98 -4.93 -14.23 -13.82
CA PRO A 98 -5.58 -13.08 -14.45
C PRO A 98 -4.63 -11.88 -14.49
N ASP A 99 -4.74 -11.07 -15.54
CA ASP A 99 -4.05 -9.81 -15.61
C ASP A 99 -4.52 -8.89 -14.47
N ARG A 100 -3.59 -8.35 -13.69
CA ARG A 100 -3.87 -7.41 -12.59
C ARG A 100 -4.55 -6.13 -13.07
N ALA A 101 -4.28 -5.71 -14.32
CA ALA A 101 -4.88 -4.53 -14.92
C ALA A 101 -6.33 -4.76 -15.41
N ASP A 102 -6.75 -6.01 -15.58
CA ASP A 102 -8.11 -6.35 -16.01
C ASP A 102 -9.08 -6.36 -14.83
N LEU A 103 -9.49 -5.17 -14.40
CA LEU A 103 -10.47 -5.03 -13.32
C LEU A 103 -11.85 -5.63 -13.68
N ALA A 104 -12.15 -5.87 -14.95
CA ALA A 104 -13.39 -6.51 -15.35
C ALA A 104 -13.40 -7.99 -14.98
N ALA A 105 -12.25 -8.64 -14.87
CA ALA A 105 -12.12 -10.02 -14.41
C ALA A 105 -12.36 -10.17 -12.89
N MET A 106 -12.18 -9.13 -12.08
CA MET A 106 -12.21 -9.20 -10.62
C MET A 106 -13.47 -9.85 -10.04
N PRO A 107 -14.72 -9.56 -10.50
CA PRO A 107 -15.90 -10.21 -9.96
C PRO A 107 -15.91 -11.73 -10.19
N GLY A 108 -15.48 -12.18 -11.37
CA GLY A 108 -15.36 -13.60 -11.72
C GLY A 108 -14.32 -14.33 -10.88
N VAL A 109 -13.16 -13.72 -10.70
CA VAL A 109 -12.06 -14.19 -9.86
C VAL A 109 -12.50 -14.31 -8.41
N THR A 110 -13.11 -13.26 -7.86
CA THR A 110 -13.65 -13.24 -6.50
C THR A 110 -14.67 -14.36 -6.30
N GLY A 111 -15.61 -14.52 -7.25
CA GLY A 111 -16.60 -15.58 -7.20
C GLY A 111 -15.99 -16.99 -7.22
N ALA A 112 -14.90 -17.20 -7.96
CA ALA A 112 -14.20 -18.48 -7.99
C ALA A 112 -13.52 -18.80 -6.63
N LEU A 113 -12.82 -17.83 -6.04
CA LEU A 113 -12.17 -18.00 -4.73
C LEU A 113 -13.20 -18.19 -3.61
N VAL A 114 -14.31 -17.46 -3.61
CA VAL A 114 -15.39 -17.63 -2.63
C VAL A 114 -16.00 -19.03 -2.73
N ARG A 115 -16.25 -19.56 -3.93
CA ARG A 115 -16.71 -20.95 -4.11
C ARG A 115 -15.70 -21.97 -3.59
N LEU A 116 -14.40 -21.74 -3.80
CA LEU A 116 -13.34 -22.58 -3.23
C LEU A 116 -13.37 -22.55 -1.70
N ALA A 117 -13.43 -21.34 -1.10
CA ALA A 117 -13.47 -21.16 0.34
C ALA A 117 -14.66 -21.90 0.97
N ARG A 118 -15.86 -21.77 0.42
CA ARG A 118 -17.07 -22.49 0.86
C ARG A 118 -16.88 -24.00 0.83
N ARG A 119 -16.30 -24.54 -0.26
CA ARG A 119 -16.06 -25.99 -0.38
C ARG A 119 -15.04 -26.52 0.63
N ARG A 120 -14.14 -25.65 1.09
CA ARG A 120 -13.07 -25.98 2.05
C ARG A 120 -13.41 -25.62 3.48
N GLY A 121 -14.57 -25.02 3.76
CA GLY A 121 -14.97 -24.54 5.08
C GLY A 121 -14.14 -23.36 5.57
N LEU A 122 -13.59 -22.54 4.64
CA LEU A 122 -12.79 -21.38 4.95
C LEU A 122 -13.63 -20.10 4.94
N ALA A 123 -13.13 -19.02 5.57
CA ALA A 123 -13.81 -17.75 5.62
C ALA A 123 -13.91 -17.10 4.22
N GLU A 124 -15.12 -16.78 3.78
CA GLU A 124 -15.34 -16.10 2.50
C GLU A 124 -14.68 -14.72 2.45
N ALA A 125 -14.63 -14.01 3.58
CA ALA A 125 -13.97 -12.72 3.69
C ALA A 125 -12.48 -12.78 3.30
N SER A 126 -11.76 -13.84 3.69
CA SER A 126 -10.36 -14.05 3.29
C SER A 126 -10.24 -14.30 1.78
N ALA A 127 -11.16 -15.06 1.19
CA ALA A 127 -11.17 -15.28 -0.26
C ALA A 127 -11.43 -13.99 -1.04
N VAL A 128 -12.35 -13.16 -0.57
CA VAL A 128 -12.59 -11.82 -1.14
C VAL A 128 -11.34 -10.96 -1.02
N GLN A 129 -10.69 -10.93 0.15
CA GLN A 129 -9.48 -10.15 0.35
C GLN A 129 -8.35 -10.59 -0.57
N ILE A 130 -8.07 -11.89 -0.70
CA ILE A 130 -7.05 -12.42 -1.61
C ILE A 130 -7.35 -12.00 -3.06
N ALA A 131 -8.63 -12.15 -3.50
CA ALA A 131 -9.02 -11.77 -4.84
C ALA A 131 -8.84 -10.26 -5.10
N THR A 132 -9.32 -9.41 -4.21
CA THR A 132 -9.24 -7.95 -4.39
C THR A 132 -7.79 -7.46 -4.32
N SER A 133 -6.99 -8.00 -3.40
CA SER A 133 -5.58 -7.60 -3.26
C SER A 133 -4.74 -7.93 -4.50
N TRP A 134 -5.09 -8.95 -5.28
CA TRP A 134 -4.44 -9.21 -6.57
C TRP A 134 -4.57 -8.03 -7.53
N PHE A 135 -5.71 -7.33 -7.54
CA PHE A 135 -6.00 -6.24 -8.47
C PHE A 135 -5.69 -4.85 -7.89
N ASP A 136 -5.64 -4.69 -6.57
CA ASP A 136 -5.58 -3.37 -5.93
C ASP A 136 -4.33 -3.12 -5.08
N VAL A 137 -3.41 -4.10 -4.96
CA VAL A 137 -2.18 -3.96 -4.18
C VAL A 137 -1.35 -2.76 -4.62
N ASP A 138 -1.27 -2.48 -5.92
CA ASP A 138 -0.54 -1.34 -6.46
C ASP A 138 -1.10 0.00 -5.96
N ASP A 139 -2.42 0.13 -5.82
CA ASP A 139 -3.05 1.34 -5.29
C ASP A 139 -2.63 1.61 -3.84
N TRP A 140 -2.51 0.56 -3.02
CA TRP A 140 -2.02 0.65 -1.64
C TRP A 140 -0.54 1.02 -1.60
N LEU A 141 0.28 0.38 -2.43
CA LEU A 141 1.71 0.64 -2.53
C LEU A 141 1.99 2.06 -3.00
N GLN A 142 1.30 2.56 -4.04
CA GLN A 142 1.45 3.93 -4.53
C GLN A 142 1.13 4.97 -3.45
N SER A 143 0.05 4.74 -2.70
CA SER A 143 -0.32 5.63 -1.59
C SER A 143 0.74 5.64 -0.50
N LEU A 144 1.31 4.46 -0.21
CA LEU A 144 2.37 4.32 0.79
C LEU A 144 3.67 4.97 0.32
N ILE A 145 4.06 4.84 -0.96
CA ILE A 145 5.22 5.52 -1.55
C ILE A 145 5.12 7.03 -1.32
N THR A 146 3.97 7.62 -1.64
CA THR A 146 3.77 9.06 -1.48
C THR A 146 3.95 9.49 -0.03
N ALA A 147 3.38 8.75 0.92
CA ALA A 147 3.53 9.05 2.35
C ALA A 147 4.99 8.84 2.82
N MET A 148 5.65 7.75 2.40
CA MET A 148 7.02 7.42 2.77
C MET A 148 8.07 8.33 2.11
N ALA A 149 7.74 9.08 1.07
CA ALA A 149 8.61 10.12 0.54
C ALA A 149 8.92 11.18 1.60
N LEU A 150 8.03 11.37 2.59
CA LEU A 150 8.19 12.33 3.66
C LEU A 150 8.85 11.70 4.89
N ARG A 151 9.99 12.28 5.31
CA ARG A 151 10.77 11.84 6.48
C ARG A 151 9.91 11.73 7.76
N GLU A 152 9.05 12.73 8.00
CA GLU A 152 8.19 12.76 9.16
C GLU A 152 7.25 11.56 9.27
N PHE A 153 6.80 11.01 8.12
CA PHE A 153 6.00 9.79 8.09
C PHE A 153 6.85 8.56 8.38
N ARG A 154 8.03 8.43 7.73
CA ARG A 154 8.92 7.28 7.96
C ARG A 154 9.34 7.15 9.41
N ALA A 155 9.54 8.28 10.10
CA ALA A 155 9.95 8.31 11.51
C ALA A 155 8.90 7.73 12.47
N VAL A 156 7.60 7.74 12.09
CA VAL A 156 6.50 7.38 12.99
C VAL A 156 5.55 6.32 12.41
N MET A 157 5.81 5.83 11.20
CA MET A 157 4.96 4.80 10.59
C MET A 157 5.00 3.51 11.40
N ALA A 158 3.84 2.88 11.52
CA ALA A 158 3.72 1.55 12.13
C ALA A 158 4.23 0.46 11.20
N ASP A 159 4.58 -0.67 11.79
CA ASP A 159 4.80 -1.94 11.08
C ASP A 159 5.88 -1.86 9.97
N ARG A 160 6.91 -1.00 10.16
CA ARG A 160 7.96 -0.73 9.15
C ARG A 160 8.68 -2.01 8.69
N ASP A 161 9.00 -2.92 9.61
CA ASP A 161 9.66 -4.18 9.26
C ASP A 161 8.76 -5.08 8.42
N GLN A 162 7.46 -5.19 8.76
CA GLN A 162 6.50 -5.97 7.96
C GLN A 162 6.29 -5.34 6.57
N VAL A 163 6.27 -4.01 6.49
CA VAL A 163 6.22 -3.30 5.20
C VAL A 163 7.45 -3.63 4.36
N ARG A 164 8.65 -3.57 4.95
CA ARG A 164 9.90 -3.91 4.25
C ARG A 164 9.88 -5.34 3.74
N ASP A 165 9.57 -6.29 4.61
CA ASP A 165 9.64 -7.72 4.31
C ASP A 165 8.56 -8.11 3.27
N GLY A 166 7.33 -7.57 3.40
CA GLY A 166 6.27 -7.78 2.42
C GLY A 166 6.58 -7.15 1.05
N ALA A 167 7.18 -5.96 1.04
CA ALA A 167 7.60 -5.31 -0.19
C ALA A 167 8.76 -6.05 -0.86
N ALA A 168 9.74 -6.53 -0.10
CA ALA A 168 10.84 -7.35 -0.63
C ALA A 168 10.32 -8.62 -1.32
N ALA A 169 9.30 -9.27 -0.76
CA ALA A 169 8.73 -10.50 -1.33
C ALA A 169 8.03 -10.26 -2.71
N LEU A 170 7.62 -9.05 -3.01
CA LEU A 170 6.92 -8.69 -4.25
C LEU A 170 7.76 -7.78 -5.18
N ALA A 171 8.98 -7.40 -4.80
CA ALA A 171 9.79 -6.41 -5.49
C ALA A 171 10.17 -6.83 -6.93
N ASP A 172 10.36 -8.12 -7.18
CA ASP A 172 10.68 -8.65 -8.51
C ASP A 172 9.47 -8.63 -9.47
N GLU A 173 8.25 -8.62 -8.91
CA GLU A 173 7.01 -8.67 -9.71
C GLU A 173 6.34 -7.31 -9.84
N LEU A 174 6.50 -6.44 -8.84
CA LEU A 174 5.81 -5.16 -8.72
C LEU A 174 6.79 -4.02 -8.51
N LEU A 175 6.87 -3.11 -9.49
CA LEU A 175 7.73 -1.93 -9.40
C LEU A 175 7.39 -1.06 -8.17
N ALA A 176 6.11 -0.94 -7.81
CA ALA A 176 5.72 -0.19 -6.63
C ALA A 176 6.22 -0.84 -5.33
N ALA A 177 6.26 -2.18 -5.25
CA ALA A 177 6.84 -2.89 -4.12
C ALA A 177 8.35 -2.68 -4.02
N HIS A 178 9.06 -2.68 -5.14
CA HIS A 178 10.48 -2.33 -5.20
C HIS A 178 10.75 -0.94 -4.59
N TRP A 179 9.95 0.07 -4.97
CA TRP A 179 10.09 1.41 -4.40
C TRP A 179 9.75 1.48 -2.90
N VAL A 180 8.71 0.78 -2.45
CA VAL A 180 8.36 0.70 -1.02
C VAL A 180 9.49 0.04 -0.23
N HIS A 181 10.08 -1.04 -0.76
CA HIS A 181 11.25 -1.69 -0.15
C HIS A 181 12.41 -0.68 0.00
N GLY A 182 12.80 0.01 -1.10
CA GLY A 182 13.85 1.01 -1.07
C GLY A 182 13.59 2.13 -0.05
N LEU A 183 12.36 2.66 0.01
CA LEU A 183 11.99 3.68 0.99
C LEU A 183 11.96 3.17 2.44
N SER A 184 11.75 1.88 2.66
CA SER A 184 11.74 1.30 4.01
C SER A 184 13.14 1.17 4.61
N VAL A 185 14.20 1.17 3.79
CA VAL A 185 15.61 1.13 4.20
C VAL A 185 16.30 2.50 4.13
N VAL A 186 15.56 3.57 3.86
CA VAL A 186 16.08 4.94 3.92
C VAL A 186 16.53 5.26 5.34
N LEU A 187 17.74 5.77 5.47
CA LEU A 187 18.32 6.25 6.72
C LEU A 187 17.99 7.73 6.92
N ASP A 188 17.38 8.03 8.04
CA ASP A 188 16.97 9.39 8.42
C ASP A 188 17.80 9.83 9.63
N ASP A 189 18.95 10.49 9.36
CA ASP A 189 19.89 11.00 10.37
C ASP A 189 20.46 9.93 11.31
N GLU A 190 20.76 8.74 10.78
CA GLU A 190 21.39 7.69 11.55
C GLU A 190 22.81 8.09 11.96
N PRO A 191 23.19 7.95 13.25
CA PRO A 191 24.54 8.24 13.70
C PRO A 191 25.53 7.22 13.14
N LEU A 192 26.60 7.70 12.52
CA LEU A 192 27.68 6.89 11.98
C LEU A 192 29.00 7.34 12.59
N VAL A 193 29.83 6.38 12.98
CA VAL A 193 31.25 6.62 13.34
C VAL A 193 32.11 6.12 12.19
N ALA A 194 32.74 7.03 11.46
CA ALA A 194 33.73 6.71 10.45
C ALA A 194 35.13 6.77 11.04
N LEU A 195 35.93 5.71 10.85
CA LEU A 195 37.30 5.63 11.29
C LEU A 195 38.22 5.72 10.07
N ASP A 196 39.01 6.80 10.00
CA ASP A 196 40.09 6.90 9.02
C ASP A 196 41.34 6.24 9.57
N TYR A 197 41.66 5.08 9.05
CA TYR A 197 42.82 4.30 9.49
C TYR A 197 44.17 4.99 9.19
N ALA A 198 44.24 5.71 8.08
CA ALA A 198 45.44 6.37 7.64
C ALA A 198 45.83 7.55 8.57
N SER A 199 44.87 8.39 8.93
CA SER A 199 45.05 9.52 9.83
C SER A 199 44.87 9.19 11.30
N ARG A 200 44.40 7.98 11.65
CA ARG A 200 44.00 7.53 12.99
C ARG A 200 42.98 8.46 13.65
N ARG A 201 42.06 9.00 12.86
CA ARG A 201 40.99 9.88 13.34
C ARG A 201 39.62 9.20 13.23
N GLY A 202 38.78 9.48 14.21
CA GLY A 202 37.38 9.13 14.19
C GLY A 202 36.52 10.36 13.91
N PHE A 203 35.46 10.17 13.13
CA PHE A 203 34.50 11.22 12.80
C PHE A 203 33.09 10.74 13.21
N HIS A 204 32.36 11.59 13.93
CA HIS A 204 30.94 11.43 14.11
C HIS A 204 30.23 12.08 12.92
N LEU A 205 29.48 11.29 12.19
CA LEU A 205 28.73 11.70 11.00
C LEU A 205 27.25 11.39 11.21
N THR A 206 26.42 12.09 10.48
CA THR A 206 25.00 11.77 10.36
C THR A 206 24.75 11.31 8.95
N MET A 207 24.18 10.13 8.80
CA MET A 207 23.91 9.53 7.50
C MET A 207 22.42 9.67 7.18
N SER A 208 22.12 10.24 6.02
CA SER A 208 20.76 10.36 5.49
C SER A 208 20.77 9.90 4.04
N GLY A 209 19.74 9.19 3.63
CA GLY A 209 19.61 8.67 2.27
C GLY A 209 19.24 7.20 2.24
N ILE A 210 19.40 6.57 1.07
CA ILE A 210 19.12 5.15 0.89
C ILE A 210 20.28 4.33 1.45
N GLY A 211 20.00 3.46 2.42
CA GLY A 211 20.99 2.66 3.14
C GLY A 211 21.58 1.49 2.35
N ASP A 212 20.89 1.06 1.29
CA ASP A 212 21.37 0.02 0.38
C ASP A 212 21.77 0.64 -0.96
N ASN A 213 23.01 0.41 -1.35
CA ASN A 213 23.44 0.63 -2.73
C ASN A 213 23.00 -0.60 -3.53
N PHE A 214 22.05 -0.39 -4.41
CA PHE A 214 21.62 -1.37 -5.41
C PHE A 214 22.74 -1.75 -6.36
#